data_a3c946a522159ed157aa7bbe98dd1152
#
_entry.id   a3c946a522159ed157aa7bbe98dd1152
#
_cell.length_a   1.000
_cell.length_b   1.000
_cell.length_c   1.000
_cell.angle_alpha   90.00
_cell.angle_beta   90.00
_cell.angle_gamma   90.00
#
_symmetry.space_group_name_H-M   'P 1'
#
loop_
_entity.id
_entity.type
_entity.pdbx_description
1 polymer ?
#
loop_
_entity_poly.entity_id
_entity_poly.type
_entity_poly.pdbx_seq_one_letter_code
_entity_poly.pdbx_strand_id
1 'polypeptide(L)'
;MKNILLALMLAATAAMAGLAAEKRGIDVDFLVKMLSIPSETGDMEANGRCTEFLAEWLRARGVVCNVLANDKGRKYLYASTVPGKRHDYVFVSHTDVVPAASPEQYKPRFDGDWLCARGACDTKGNVAVICQVLANLAGRGSVGAMIATDEDGPTLEKGTPTPKAALDAGYVPRKFILVGDSAGEEPDQLFVAEKGHARIKLVAHGRGGHSSRPWALDNPIPKLMAGWMKAMAAIPAPADPDDHWRDVISPTLLKGSDAGNQIPDTAEMTLSLRFTTPDGYDKWANFLRETTGLEVVRYATYRAPVVSDPNDPRIQALFRAMQAKWPDKNVRIGRMSAATDASYYAHLNLPTVIYAPTGIGPHSADERVSLKSLGDYADMLTAFLEAQALPRGGMR
;
A
#
# COMPACT_ATOMS: atom_id res chain seq x y z
N MET A 1 -39.80 2.89 -21.48
CA MET A 1 -39.00 3.74 -22.37
C MET A 1 -37.88 4.49 -21.64
N LYS A 2 -38.13 5.23 -20.54
CA LYS A 2 -37.07 5.95 -19.79
C LYS A 2 -35.91 5.05 -19.30
N ASN A 3 -36.20 3.85 -18.80
CA ASN A 3 -35.15 2.94 -18.28
C ASN A 3 -34.30 2.30 -19.38
N ILE A 4 -34.86 2.12 -20.59
CA ILE A 4 -34.11 1.60 -21.76
C ILE A 4 -33.19 2.70 -22.32
N LEU A 5 -33.65 3.96 -22.32
CA LEU A 5 -32.82 5.09 -22.75
C LEU A 5 -31.64 5.34 -21.80
N LEU A 6 -31.85 5.20 -20.48
CA LEU A 6 -30.81 5.34 -19.46
C LEU A 6 -29.78 4.22 -19.57
N ALA A 7 -30.23 2.97 -19.79
CA ALA A 7 -29.34 1.83 -20.01
C ALA A 7 -28.52 1.95 -21.30
N LEU A 8 -29.12 2.47 -22.37
CA LEU A 8 -28.43 2.76 -23.63
C LEU A 8 -27.44 3.93 -23.51
N MET A 9 -27.77 4.96 -22.75
CA MET A 9 -26.83 6.06 -22.47
C MET A 9 -25.64 5.58 -21.59
N LEU A 10 -25.89 4.77 -20.56
CA LEU A 10 -24.83 4.19 -19.73
C LEU A 10 -23.94 3.24 -20.53
N ALA A 11 -24.53 2.42 -21.43
CA ALA A 11 -23.76 1.55 -22.32
C ALA A 11 -22.96 2.35 -23.36
N ALA A 12 -23.52 3.45 -23.88
CA ALA A 12 -22.83 4.32 -24.83
C ALA A 12 -21.69 5.10 -24.18
N THR A 13 -21.86 5.59 -22.93
CA THR A 13 -20.79 6.26 -22.18
C THR A 13 -19.69 5.26 -21.78
N ALA A 14 -20.02 4.04 -21.40
CA ALA A 14 -19.05 2.99 -21.14
C ALA A 14 -18.28 2.58 -22.40
N ALA A 15 -18.97 2.44 -23.54
CA ALA A 15 -18.35 2.15 -24.83
C ALA A 15 -17.46 3.29 -25.34
N MET A 16 -17.87 4.54 -25.15
CA MET A 16 -17.04 5.71 -25.50
C MET A 16 -15.83 5.87 -24.56
N ALA A 17 -15.99 5.56 -23.27
CA ALA A 17 -14.87 5.53 -22.33
C ALA A 17 -13.92 4.36 -22.64
N GLY A 18 -14.44 3.18 -23.01
CA GLY A 18 -13.62 2.04 -23.46
C GLY A 18 -12.82 2.35 -24.73
N LEU A 19 -13.44 2.94 -25.77
CA LEU A 19 -12.76 3.40 -26.96
C LEU A 19 -11.71 4.50 -26.69
N ALA A 20 -11.97 5.38 -25.72
CA ALA A 20 -11.01 6.39 -25.30
C ALA A 20 -9.87 5.79 -24.47
N ALA A 21 -10.11 4.69 -23.77
CA ALA A 21 -9.11 3.99 -22.96
C ALA A 21 -8.24 3.02 -23.78
N GLU A 22 -8.75 2.39 -24.85
CA GLU A 22 -7.91 1.68 -25.85
C GLU A 22 -6.86 2.64 -26.44
N LYS A 23 -7.21 3.92 -26.63
CA LYS A 23 -6.26 4.98 -26.99
C LYS A 23 -5.33 5.41 -25.83
N ARG A 24 -5.63 4.99 -24.59
CA ARG A 24 -4.91 5.37 -23.37
C ARG A 24 -4.06 4.24 -22.77
N GLY A 25 -3.88 3.14 -23.47
CA GLY A 25 -2.98 2.05 -23.07
C GLY A 25 -3.43 1.15 -21.92
N ILE A 26 -4.70 1.20 -21.46
CA ILE A 26 -5.27 0.24 -20.49
C ILE A 26 -6.59 -0.36 -20.98
N ASP A 27 -6.89 -1.58 -20.51
CA ASP A 27 -8.18 -2.25 -20.69
C ASP A 27 -9.14 -1.79 -19.58
N VAL A 28 -10.04 -0.85 -19.92
CA VAL A 28 -11.00 -0.27 -18.94
C VAL A 28 -12.05 -1.27 -18.53
N ASP A 29 -12.52 -2.14 -19.42
CA ASP A 29 -13.51 -3.17 -19.11
C ASP A 29 -12.94 -4.19 -18.09
N PHE A 30 -11.67 -4.52 -18.22
CA PHE A 30 -10.95 -5.32 -17.22
C PHE A 30 -10.91 -4.62 -15.86
N LEU A 31 -10.55 -3.35 -15.81
CA LEU A 31 -10.52 -2.57 -14.55
C LEU A 31 -11.91 -2.47 -13.91
N VAL A 32 -12.96 -2.18 -14.70
CA VAL A 32 -14.34 -2.11 -14.21
C VAL A 32 -14.79 -3.43 -13.58
N LYS A 33 -14.50 -4.56 -14.24
CA LYS A 33 -14.83 -5.90 -13.72
C LYS A 33 -14.06 -6.19 -12.42
N MET A 34 -12.77 -5.84 -12.35
CA MET A 34 -11.95 -6.01 -11.14
C MET A 34 -12.47 -5.17 -9.98
N LEU A 35 -12.85 -3.91 -10.22
CA LEU A 35 -13.43 -3.02 -9.21
C LEU A 35 -14.80 -3.50 -8.70
N SER A 36 -15.55 -4.23 -9.53
CA SER A 36 -16.83 -4.81 -9.15
C SER A 36 -16.72 -6.02 -8.21
N ILE A 37 -15.52 -6.53 -7.98
CA ILE A 37 -15.27 -7.61 -7.00
C ILE A 37 -15.01 -6.96 -5.64
N PRO A 38 -15.87 -7.18 -4.62
CA PRO A 38 -15.71 -6.56 -3.30
C PRO A 38 -14.64 -7.31 -2.48
N SER A 39 -13.38 -7.24 -2.90
CA SER A 39 -12.25 -7.93 -2.28
C SER A 39 -11.78 -7.22 -0.99
N GLU A 40 -12.69 -7.05 -0.03
CA GLU A 40 -12.30 -6.54 1.29
C GLU A 40 -11.25 -7.45 1.92
N THR A 41 -10.32 -6.88 2.66
CA THR A 41 -9.16 -7.62 3.21
C THR A 41 -9.59 -8.85 4.04
N GLY A 42 -10.72 -8.77 4.74
CA GLY A 42 -11.28 -9.87 5.53
C GLY A 42 -11.93 -10.99 4.70
N ASP A 43 -12.34 -10.73 3.47
CA ASP A 43 -13.04 -11.69 2.61
C ASP A 43 -12.05 -12.48 1.74
N MET A 44 -11.60 -13.64 2.26
CA MET A 44 -10.66 -14.51 1.54
C MET A 44 -11.22 -15.06 0.24
N GLU A 45 -12.54 -15.28 0.15
CA GLU A 45 -13.19 -15.84 -1.04
C GLU A 45 -13.22 -14.79 -2.16
N ALA A 46 -13.66 -13.56 -1.85
CA ALA A 46 -13.65 -12.47 -2.83
C ALA A 46 -12.24 -12.12 -3.30
N ASN A 47 -11.25 -12.10 -2.40
CA ASN A 47 -9.84 -11.94 -2.75
C ASN A 47 -9.36 -13.07 -3.67
N GLY A 48 -9.76 -14.31 -3.39
CA GLY A 48 -9.47 -15.47 -4.24
C GLY A 48 -10.08 -15.34 -5.64
N ARG A 49 -11.35 -14.90 -5.75
CA ARG A 49 -12.00 -14.62 -7.04
C ARG A 49 -11.28 -13.52 -7.82
N CYS A 50 -10.86 -12.45 -7.14
CA CYS A 50 -10.10 -11.36 -7.76
C CYS A 50 -8.75 -11.87 -8.31
N THR A 51 -8.03 -12.67 -7.52
CA THR A 51 -6.75 -13.28 -7.90
C THR A 51 -6.89 -14.15 -9.16
N GLU A 52 -7.91 -15.02 -9.21
CA GLU A 52 -8.15 -15.89 -10.38
C GLU A 52 -8.55 -15.08 -11.62
N PHE A 53 -9.41 -14.07 -11.45
CA PHE A 53 -9.81 -13.16 -12.53
C PHE A 53 -8.59 -12.47 -13.16
N LEU A 54 -7.67 -11.96 -12.35
CA LEU A 54 -6.41 -11.40 -12.84
C LEU A 54 -5.56 -12.41 -13.60
N ALA A 55 -5.41 -13.62 -13.02
CA ALA A 55 -4.59 -14.66 -13.61
C ALA A 55 -5.15 -15.14 -14.97
N GLU A 56 -6.47 -15.24 -15.11
CA GLU A 56 -7.14 -15.60 -16.38
C GLU A 56 -6.89 -14.53 -17.45
N TRP A 57 -7.08 -13.24 -17.12
CA TRP A 57 -6.87 -12.14 -18.05
C TRP A 57 -5.42 -12.08 -18.53
N LEU A 58 -4.45 -12.28 -17.64
CA LEU A 58 -3.03 -12.25 -17.94
C LEU A 58 -2.59 -13.47 -18.76
N ARG A 59 -3.05 -14.68 -18.41
CA ARG A 59 -2.75 -15.92 -19.17
C ARG A 59 -3.23 -15.83 -20.60
N ALA A 60 -4.42 -15.27 -20.82
CA ALA A 60 -4.97 -15.05 -22.18
C ALA A 60 -4.08 -14.12 -23.04
N ARG A 61 -3.17 -13.38 -22.41
CA ARG A 61 -2.20 -12.47 -23.06
C ARG A 61 -0.76 -12.96 -23.03
N GLY A 62 -0.56 -14.25 -22.73
CA GLY A 62 0.75 -14.90 -22.76
C GLY A 62 1.64 -14.62 -21.55
N VAL A 63 1.10 -14.05 -20.48
CA VAL A 63 1.83 -13.83 -19.22
C VAL A 63 1.83 -15.11 -18.38
N VAL A 64 2.95 -15.44 -17.79
CA VAL A 64 3.10 -16.59 -16.88
C VAL A 64 2.50 -16.23 -15.52
N CYS A 65 1.53 -17.02 -15.05
CA CYS A 65 0.80 -16.74 -13.80
C CYS A 65 0.85 -17.92 -12.84
N ASN A 66 1.30 -17.67 -11.62
CA ASN A 66 1.31 -18.58 -10.49
C ASN A 66 0.35 -18.06 -9.42
N VAL A 67 -0.82 -18.68 -9.30
CA VAL A 67 -1.72 -18.45 -8.17
C VAL A 67 -1.21 -19.30 -7.01
N LEU A 68 -0.89 -18.66 -5.92
CA LEU A 68 -0.27 -19.24 -4.74
C LEU A 68 -1.17 -18.99 -3.52
N ALA A 69 -0.86 -19.63 -2.40
CA ALA A 69 -1.55 -19.39 -1.15
C ALA A 69 -0.55 -19.33 0.02
N ASN A 70 -0.82 -18.50 1.02
CA ASN A 70 -0.08 -18.48 2.25
C ASN A 70 -0.49 -19.64 3.18
N ASP A 71 0.08 -19.68 4.38
CA ASP A 71 -0.15 -20.72 5.42
C ASP A 71 -1.60 -20.76 5.96
N LYS A 72 -2.42 -19.76 5.65
CA LYS A 72 -3.86 -19.71 5.96
C LYS A 72 -4.76 -19.93 4.75
N GLY A 73 -4.19 -20.27 3.59
CA GLY A 73 -4.94 -20.50 2.35
C GLY A 73 -5.35 -19.20 1.62
N ARG A 74 -4.85 -18.03 2.04
CA ARG A 74 -5.10 -16.75 1.35
C ARG A 74 -4.36 -16.75 0.02
N LYS A 75 -5.13 -16.65 -1.08
CA LYS A 75 -4.59 -16.63 -2.43
C LYS A 75 -3.94 -15.29 -2.75
N TYR A 76 -2.86 -15.35 -3.51
CA TYR A 76 -2.15 -14.21 -4.10
C TYR A 76 -1.58 -14.58 -5.46
N LEU A 77 -1.19 -13.59 -6.26
CA LEU A 77 -0.69 -13.81 -7.61
C LEU A 77 0.78 -13.40 -7.72
N TYR A 78 1.60 -14.29 -8.29
CA TYR A 78 2.85 -13.91 -8.91
C TYR A 78 2.76 -14.09 -10.42
N ALA A 79 2.86 -13.00 -11.17
CA ALA A 79 2.81 -12.98 -12.62
C ALA A 79 4.17 -12.56 -13.20
N SER A 80 4.52 -13.01 -14.41
CA SER A 80 5.79 -12.64 -15.03
C SER A 80 5.77 -12.73 -16.54
N THR A 81 6.58 -11.92 -17.19
CA THR A 81 6.71 -11.89 -18.67
C THR A 81 7.39 -13.11 -19.23
N VAL A 82 8.25 -13.77 -18.47
CA VAL A 82 8.98 -15.00 -18.82
C VAL A 82 8.94 -15.98 -17.64
N PRO A 83 9.08 -17.30 -17.88
CA PRO A 83 9.09 -18.30 -16.81
C PRO A 83 10.22 -18.05 -15.80
N GLY A 84 9.97 -18.39 -14.52
CA GLY A 84 10.94 -18.33 -13.44
C GLY A 84 10.35 -17.74 -12.16
N LYS A 85 11.17 -17.73 -11.11
CA LYS A 85 10.83 -17.14 -9.81
C LYS A 85 11.62 -15.87 -9.50
N ARG A 86 12.69 -15.61 -10.25
CA ARG A 86 13.61 -14.50 -10.00
C ARG A 86 13.66 -13.58 -11.21
N HIS A 87 13.11 -12.40 -11.06
CA HIS A 87 13.04 -11.41 -12.14
C HIS A 87 13.84 -10.15 -11.80
N ASP A 88 14.33 -9.47 -12.84
CA ASP A 88 15.18 -8.28 -12.67
C ASP A 88 14.38 -7.10 -12.14
N TYR A 89 13.19 -6.89 -12.68
CA TYR A 89 12.26 -5.84 -12.32
C TYR A 89 11.00 -6.48 -11.77
N VAL A 90 10.58 -6.08 -10.57
CA VAL A 90 9.39 -6.66 -9.96
C VAL A 90 8.47 -5.54 -9.48
N PHE A 91 7.24 -5.59 -9.98
CA PHE A 91 6.15 -4.79 -9.44
C PHE A 91 5.61 -5.41 -8.16
N VAL A 92 5.17 -4.55 -7.24
CA VAL A 92 4.45 -4.94 -6.02
C VAL A 92 3.21 -4.07 -5.92
N SER A 93 2.05 -4.68 -5.68
CA SER A 93 0.78 -4.00 -5.52
C SER A 93 -0.22 -4.95 -4.84
N HIS A 94 -1.44 -4.49 -4.55
CA HIS A 94 -2.47 -5.32 -3.91
C HIS A 94 -3.85 -5.15 -4.54
N THR A 95 -4.75 -6.11 -4.29
CA THR A 95 -6.15 -6.09 -4.75
C THR A 95 -7.16 -6.07 -3.63
N ASP A 96 -6.73 -6.31 -2.41
CA ASP A 96 -7.61 -6.15 -1.27
C ASP A 96 -7.88 -4.67 -0.99
N VAL A 97 -8.99 -4.39 -0.35
CA VAL A 97 -9.47 -3.04 -0.07
C VAL A 97 -10.02 -2.96 1.35
N VAL A 98 -9.98 -1.77 1.96
CA VAL A 98 -10.72 -1.51 3.18
C VAL A 98 -12.24 -1.62 2.92
N PRO A 99 -13.06 -1.93 3.95
CA PRO A 99 -14.51 -1.99 3.81
C PRO A 99 -15.09 -0.72 3.18
N ALA A 100 -16.04 -0.89 2.27
CA ALA A 100 -16.77 0.21 1.68
C ALA A 100 -17.77 0.81 2.65
N ALA A 101 -18.03 2.11 2.58
CA ALA A 101 -19.07 2.77 3.36
C ALA A 101 -20.48 2.33 2.92
N SER A 102 -20.62 1.90 1.66
CA SER A 102 -21.85 1.30 1.12
C SER A 102 -21.54 0.34 -0.04
N PRO A 103 -22.43 -0.64 -0.32
CA PRO A 103 -22.28 -1.55 -1.46
C PRO A 103 -22.22 -0.84 -2.83
N GLU A 104 -22.73 0.37 -2.92
CA GLU A 104 -22.69 1.17 -4.16
C GLU A 104 -21.25 1.52 -4.59
N GLN A 105 -20.32 1.57 -3.65
CA GLN A 105 -18.91 1.82 -3.97
C GLN A 105 -18.25 0.66 -4.77
N TYR A 106 -18.87 -0.52 -4.81
CA TYR A 106 -18.44 -1.64 -5.68
C TYR A 106 -19.12 -1.65 -7.06
N LYS A 107 -19.87 -0.58 -7.37
CA LYS A 107 -20.48 -0.35 -8.70
C LYS A 107 -19.73 0.79 -9.38
N PRO A 108 -18.71 0.50 -10.20
CA PRO A 108 -17.89 1.55 -10.82
C PRO A 108 -18.71 2.55 -11.61
N ARG A 109 -18.43 3.83 -11.44
CA ARG A 109 -19.11 4.94 -12.12
C ARG A 109 -18.10 5.81 -12.84
N PHE A 110 -18.45 6.23 -14.05
CA PHE A 110 -17.66 7.20 -14.80
C PHE A 110 -18.13 8.63 -14.52
N ASP A 111 -17.18 9.51 -14.31
CA ASP A 111 -17.38 10.96 -14.19
C ASP A 111 -16.28 11.67 -15.00
N GLY A 112 -16.54 11.89 -16.27
CA GLY A 112 -15.54 12.39 -17.21
C GLY A 112 -14.35 11.44 -17.33
N ASP A 113 -13.17 11.91 -16.93
CA ASP A 113 -11.94 11.11 -16.88
C ASP A 113 -11.83 10.22 -15.63
N TRP A 114 -12.70 10.44 -14.64
CA TRP A 114 -12.63 9.73 -13.37
C TRP A 114 -13.42 8.43 -13.40
N LEU A 115 -12.82 7.37 -12.89
CA LEU A 115 -13.50 6.13 -12.54
C LEU A 115 -13.61 6.05 -11.02
N CYS A 116 -14.85 6.11 -10.53
CA CYS A 116 -15.18 6.19 -9.11
C CYS A 116 -15.61 4.81 -8.60
N ALA A 117 -14.87 4.24 -7.67
CA ALA A 117 -15.20 2.99 -6.97
C ALA A 117 -14.25 2.78 -5.80
N ARG A 118 -14.60 1.90 -4.83
CA ARG A 118 -13.67 1.41 -3.80
C ARG A 118 -12.53 0.63 -4.46
N GLY A 119 -11.28 0.96 -4.11
CA GLY A 119 -10.09 0.37 -4.70
C GLY A 119 -9.67 0.99 -6.04
N ALA A 120 -10.35 2.04 -6.51
CA ALA A 120 -10.04 2.66 -7.80
C ALA A 120 -8.64 3.26 -7.81
N CYS A 121 -8.25 4.02 -6.78
CA CYS A 121 -6.91 4.55 -6.64
C CYS A 121 -6.04 3.74 -5.68
N ASP A 122 -6.65 3.06 -4.72
CA ASP A 122 -5.97 2.26 -3.69
C ASP A 122 -6.46 0.81 -3.72
N THR A 123 -5.88 -0.13 -4.54
CA THR A 123 -4.87 0.18 -5.55
C THR A 123 -5.11 -0.61 -6.85
N LYS A 124 -6.38 -1.07 -7.12
CA LYS A 124 -6.73 -1.85 -8.33
C LYS A 124 -6.44 -1.10 -9.63
N GLY A 125 -6.45 0.25 -9.61
CA GLY A 125 -5.99 1.05 -10.73
C GLY A 125 -4.53 0.79 -11.07
N ASN A 126 -3.65 0.78 -10.07
CA ASN A 126 -2.24 0.40 -10.22
C ASN A 126 -2.09 -1.04 -10.72
N VAL A 127 -2.89 -1.97 -10.17
CA VAL A 127 -2.88 -3.37 -10.62
C VAL A 127 -3.24 -3.47 -12.10
N ALA A 128 -4.21 -2.68 -12.59
CA ALA A 128 -4.55 -2.65 -14.02
C ALA A 128 -3.38 -2.13 -14.88
N VAL A 129 -2.67 -1.09 -14.42
CA VAL A 129 -1.44 -0.61 -15.08
C VAL A 129 -0.40 -1.73 -15.14
N ILE A 130 -0.12 -2.39 -14.02
CA ILE A 130 0.86 -3.49 -13.93
C ILE A 130 0.48 -4.64 -14.87
N CYS A 131 -0.78 -5.06 -14.86
CA CYS A 131 -1.28 -6.11 -15.75
C CYS A 131 -1.10 -5.75 -17.22
N GLN A 132 -1.40 -4.50 -17.61
CA GLN A 132 -1.20 -4.02 -18.97
C GLN A 132 0.28 -4.01 -19.37
N VAL A 133 1.16 -3.55 -18.50
CA VAL A 133 2.62 -3.56 -18.73
C VAL A 133 3.13 -4.98 -18.92
N LEU A 134 2.71 -5.94 -18.08
CA LEU A 134 3.10 -7.34 -18.23
C LEU A 134 2.59 -7.93 -19.55
N ALA A 135 1.34 -7.61 -19.93
CA ALA A 135 0.77 -8.06 -21.21
C ALA A 135 1.54 -7.50 -22.42
N ASN A 136 1.89 -6.21 -22.38
CA ASN A 136 2.68 -5.57 -23.44
C ASN A 136 4.08 -6.17 -23.57
N LEU A 137 4.65 -6.71 -22.50
CA LEU A 137 5.99 -7.30 -22.43
C LEU A 137 5.99 -8.83 -22.42
N ALA A 138 4.85 -9.49 -22.59
CA ALA A 138 4.73 -10.95 -22.52
C ALA A 138 5.74 -11.66 -23.45
N GLY A 139 6.46 -12.62 -22.89
CA GLY A 139 7.54 -13.34 -23.57
C GLY A 139 8.85 -12.55 -23.72
N ARG A 140 8.94 -11.32 -23.19
CA ARG A 140 10.11 -10.44 -23.35
C ARG A 140 10.57 -9.87 -22.00
N GLY A 141 11.88 -9.73 -21.85
CA GLY A 141 12.47 -9.13 -20.65
C GLY A 141 12.28 -9.99 -19.40
N SER A 142 12.84 -9.52 -18.29
CA SER A 142 12.77 -10.21 -17.00
C SER A 142 11.96 -9.34 -16.01
N VAL A 143 10.64 -9.32 -16.20
CA VAL A 143 9.71 -8.52 -15.40
C VAL A 143 8.72 -9.45 -14.69
N GLY A 144 8.56 -9.25 -13.39
CA GLY A 144 7.59 -9.94 -12.55
C GLY A 144 6.66 -8.97 -11.85
N ALA A 145 5.56 -9.48 -11.28
CA ALA A 145 4.68 -8.75 -10.39
C ALA A 145 4.20 -9.65 -9.26
N MET A 146 4.28 -9.16 -8.05
CA MET A 146 3.65 -9.70 -6.86
C MET A 146 2.38 -8.89 -6.57
N ILE A 147 1.22 -9.53 -6.63
CA ILE A 147 -0.07 -8.90 -6.31
C ILE A 147 -0.59 -9.52 -5.02
N ALA A 148 -0.53 -8.73 -3.97
CA ALA A 148 -0.95 -9.09 -2.62
C ALA A 148 -2.48 -9.04 -2.46
N THR A 149 -2.98 -9.60 -1.36
CA THR A 149 -4.41 -9.62 -1.00
C THR A 149 -4.63 -9.37 0.50
N ASP A 150 -3.65 -8.75 1.18
CA ASP A 150 -3.64 -8.52 2.61
C ASP A 150 -2.85 -7.28 3.05
N GLU A 151 -2.72 -6.30 2.16
CA GLU A 151 -2.08 -5.02 2.44
C GLU A 151 -2.98 -4.16 3.32
N ASP A 152 -4.18 -3.85 2.86
CA ASP A 152 -5.17 -3.02 3.52
C ASP A 152 -5.80 -3.71 4.76
N GLY A 153 -6.17 -2.93 5.73
CA GLY A 153 -6.94 -3.39 6.88
C GLY A 153 -6.13 -4.08 7.99
N PRO A 154 -6.80 -4.52 9.06
CA PRO A 154 -6.15 -5.03 10.26
C PRO A 154 -5.39 -6.33 10.01
N THR A 155 -4.20 -6.43 10.58
CA THR A 155 -3.26 -7.55 10.43
C THR A 155 -3.62 -8.81 11.22
N LEU A 156 -4.76 -8.86 11.91
CA LEU A 156 -5.14 -9.99 12.76
C LEU A 156 -5.59 -11.19 11.89
N GLU A 157 -4.95 -12.34 12.11
CA GLU A 157 -5.31 -13.66 11.55
C GLU A 157 -5.06 -13.88 10.05
N LYS A 158 -4.34 -13.02 9.38
CA LYS A 158 -4.05 -13.15 7.94
C LYS A 158 -3.04 -14.26 7.58
N GLY A 159 -2.35 -14.83 8.58
CA GLY A 159 -1.22 -15.75 8.39
C GLY A 159 0.05 -15.00 7.99
N THR A 160 0.96 -15.71 7.32
CA THR A 160 2.14 -15.09 6.73
C THR A 160 1.71 -14.08 5.67
N PRO A 161 2.16 -12.80 5.75
CA PRO A 161 1.83 -11.80 4.75
C PRO A 161 2.15 -12.29 3.33
N THR A 162 1.27 -12.04 2.38
CA THR A 162 1.39 -12.64 1.04
C THR A 162 2.65 -12.22 0.30
N PRO A 163 3.20 -10.98 0.41
CA PRO A 163 4.51 -10.66 -0.15
C PRO A 163 5.65 -11.48 0.49
N LYS A 164 5.59 -11.68 1.82
CA LYS A 164 6.57 -12.52 2.51
C LYS A 164 6.45 -13.99 2.09
N ALA A 165 5.23 -14.51 1.98
CA ALA A 165 5.00 -15.88 1.50
C ALA A 165 5.55 -16.09 0.08
N ALA A 166 5.44 -15.08 -0.81
CA ALA A 166 6.05 -15.12 -2.14
C ALA A 166 7.58 -15.16 -2.08
N LEU A 167 8.19 -14.33 -1.23
CA LEU A 167 9.65 -14.34 -1.01
C LEU A 167 10.13 -15.69 -0.45
N ASP A 168 9.43 -16.26 0.54
CA ASP A 168 9.72 -17.56 1.14
C ASP A 168 9.59 -18.71 0.10
N ALA A 169 8.66 -18.55 -0.86
CA ALA A 169 8.51 -19.49 -2.00
C ALA A 169 9.57 -19.27 -3.11
N GLY A 170 10.49 -18.32 -2.94
CA GLY A 170 11.60 -18.05 -3.84
C GLY A 170 11.31 -17.05 -4.97
N TYR A 171 10.17 -16.36 -4.94
CA TYR A 171 9.85 -15.28 -5.87
C TYR A 171 10.57 -13.99 -5.44
N VAL A 172 11.76 -13.77 -5.97
CA VAL A 172 12.68 -12.74 -5.46
C VAL A 172 13.09 -11.77 -6.58
N PRO A 173 12.92 -10.45 -6.38
CA PRO A 173 13.48 -9.44 -7.26
C PRO A 173 14.99 -9.45 -7.26
N ARG A 174 15.63 -9.07 -8.38
CA ARG A 174 17.09 -9.10 -8.52
C ARG A 174 17.74 -7.74 -8.69
N LYS A 175 17.04 -6.75 -9.24
CA LYS A 175 17.65 -5.45 -9.59
C LYS A 175 16.86 -4.23 -9.15
N PHE A 176 15.53 -4.26 -9.30
CA PHE A 176 14.71 -3.08 -9.09
C PHE A 176 13.28 -3.45 -8.68
N ILE A 177 12.71 -2.72 -7.75
CA ILE A 177 11.37 -2.92 -7.25
C ILE A 177 10.54 -1.66 -7.53
N LEU A 178 9.36 -1.86 -8.12
CA LEU A 178 8.40 -0.82 -8.47
C LEU A 178 7.10 -1.08 -7.70
N VAL A 179 6.82 -0.26 -6.71
CA VAL A 179 5.60 -0.41 -5.92
C VAL A 179 4.54 0.51 -6.50
N GLY A 180 3.48 -0.09 -7.02
CA GLY A 180 2.29 0.60 -7.49
C GLY A 180 1.28 0.64 -6.37
N ASP A 181 1.39 1.65 -5.50
CA ASP A 181 0.57 1.80 -4.31
C ASP A 181 0.39 3.27 -3.97
N SER A 182 -0.65 3.58 -3.19
CA SER A 182 -1.04 4.95 -2.88
C SER A 182 -1.71 5.69 -4.05
N ALA A 183 -2.12 6.92 -3.80
CA ALA A 183 -2.68 7.84 -4.79
C ALA A 183 -2.08 9.23 -4.60
N GLY A 184 -1.92 9.95 -5.70
CA GLY A 184 -1.54 11.36 -5.71
C GLY A 184 -2.55 12.17 -6.50
N GLU A 185 -2.81 13.41 -6.11
CA GLU A 185 -3.69 14.31 -6.89
C GLU A 185 -3.08 14.64 -8.25
N GLU A 186 -1.76 14.52 -8.38
CA GLU A 186 -0.99 14.74 -9.61
C GLU A 186 0.08 13.64 -9.78
N PRO A 187 0.42 13.26 -11.02
CA PRO A 187 1.44 12.25 -11.30
C PRO A 187 2.86 12.84 -11.21
N ASP A 188 3.11 13.66 -10.21
CA ASP A 188 4.31 14.49 -10.10
C ASP A 188 5.36 13.97 -9.11
N GLN A 189 5.11 12.84 -8.44
CA GLN A 189 6.04 12.34 -7.43
C GLN A 189 6.47 10.90 -7.70
N LEU A 190 7.79 10.70 -7.63
CA LEU A 190 8.42 9.38 -7.53
C LEU A 190 9.01 9.27 -6.13
N PHE A 191 8.42 8.44 -5.28
CA PHE A 191 8.92 8.26 -3.93
C PHE A 191 10.05 7.24 -3.91
N VAL A 192 11.15 7.61 -3.29
CA VAL A 192 12.35 6.76 -3.13
C VAL A 192 12.54 6.30 -1.68
N ALA A 193 11.66 6.73 -0.80
CA ALA A 193 11.67 6.31 0.60
C ALA A 193 10.27 6.31 1.19
N GLU A 194 10.03 5.38 2.12
CA GLU A 194 8.86 5.31 2.98
C GLU A 194 9.26 5.06 4.43
N LYS A 195 8.43 5.55 5.37
CA LYS A 195 8.68 5.32 6.79
C LYS A 195 8.32 3.89 7.20
N GLY A 196 9.10 3.34 8.12
CA GLY A 196 8.70 2.14 8.83
C GLY A 196 7.45 2.37 9.69
N HIS A 197 6.74 1.30 9.97
CA HIS A 197 5.55 1.31 10.83
C HIS A 197 5.62 0.20 11.88
N ALA A 198 5.32 0.57 13.11
CA ALA A 198 5.14 -0.37 14.21
C ALA A 198 4.15 0.19 15.24
N ARG A 199 3.77 -0.64 16.20
CA ARG A 199 2.97 -0.24 17.36
C ARG A 199 3.67 -0.62 18.65
N ILE A 200 3.50 0.23 19.64
CA ILE A 200 3.94 0.00 21.02
C ILE A 200 2.74 0.23 21.93
N LYS A 201 2.61 -0.59 22.96
CA LYS A 201 1.65 -0.38 24.01
C LYS A 201 2.41 -0.02 25.30
N LEU A 202 2.01 1.10 25.91
CA LEU A 202 2.39 1.45 27.29
C LEU A 202 1.35 0.86 28.22
N VAL A 203 1.80 0.22 29.31
CA VAL A 203 0.94 -0.36 30.31
C VAL A 203 1.32 0.17 31.68
N ALA A 204 0.34 0.72 32.38
CA ALA A 204 0.46 1.07 33.79
C ALA A 204 -0.33 0.05 34.63
N HIS A 205 0.28 -0.42 35.70
CA HIS A 205 -0.31 -1.35 36.67
C HIS A 205 -0.73 -0.61 37.95
N GLY A 206 -1.79 -1.11 38.54
CA GLY A 206 -2.34 -0.59 39.77
C GLY A 206 -3.09 -1.64 40.59
N ARG A 207 -3.99 -1.19 41.42
CA ARG A 207 -4.93 -2.01 42.16
C ARG A 207 -6.32 -1.42 42.04
N GLY A 208 -7.18 -2.10 41.31
CA GLY A 208 -8.54 -1.69 40.99
C GLY A 208 -9.53 -1.88 42.13
N GLY A 209 -10.74 -1.37 41.92
CA GLY A 209 -11.85 -1.49 42.84
C GLY A 209 -12.90 -0.39 42.65
N HIS A 210 -13.81 -0.26 43.62
CA HIS A 210 -14.90 0.71 43.55
C HIS A 210 -14.38 2.14 43.68
N SER A 211 -14.70 3.02 42.73
CA SER A 211 -14.16 4.38 42.63
C SER A 211 -14.49 5.31 43.81
N SER A 212 -15.47 4.95 44.65
CA SER A 212 -15.80 5.72 45.84
C SER A 212 -14.74 5.63 47.00
N ARG A 213 -13.74 4.73 46.86
CA ARG A 213 -12.69 4.51 47.87
C ARG A 213 -11.29 4.63 47.24
N PRO A 214 -10.98 5.73 46.54
CA PRO A 214 -9.72 5.86 45.80
C PRO A 214 -8.48 5.81 46.69
N TRP A 215 -8.58 6.22 47.97
CA TRP A 215 -7.48 6.16 48.94
C TRP A 215 -7.05 4.74 49.34
N ALA A 216 -7.88 3.73 49.07
CA ALA A 216 -7.58 2.31 49.31
C ALA A 216 -7.07 1.58 48.08
N LEU A 217 -6.94 2.28 46.96
CA LEU A 217 -6.63 1.71 45.66
C LEU A 217 -5.38 2.37 45.08
N ASP A 218 -4.90 1.81 43.98
CA ASP A 218 -3.77 2.36 43.21
C ASP A 218 -4.18 2.53 41.77
N ASN A 219 -4.60 3.73 41.38
CA ASN A 219 -5.17 4.00 40.07
C ASN A 219 -4.08 4.07 38.99
N PRO A 220 -4.06 3.17 37.99
CA PRO A 220 -3.05 3.18 36.94
C PRO A 220 -3.27 4.28 35.88
N ILE A 221 -4.49 4.84 35.75
CA ILE A 221 -4.77 5.86 34.72
C ILE A 221 -3.90 7.12 34.92
N PRO A 222 -3.85 7.76 36.10
CA PRO A 222 -2.95 8.89 36.31
C PRO A 222 -1.48 8.56 36.08
N LYS A 223 -1.02 7.35 36.42
CA LYS A 223 0.36 6.91 36.18
C LYS A 223 0.66 6.84 34.68
N LEU A 224 -0.26 6.24 33.89
CA LEU A 224 -0.14 6.16 32.42
C LEU A 224 -0.06 7.55 31.80
N MET A 225 -0.95 8.46 32.22
CA MET A 225 -0.98 9.83 31.71
C MET A 225 0.31 10.59 32.08
N ALA A 226 0.77 10.47 33.30
CA ALA A 226 2.01 11.12 33.75
C ALA A 226 3.24 10.61 32.99
N GLY A 227 3.34 9.28 32.79
CA GLY A 227 4.41 8.68 32.00
C GLY A 227 4.41 9.17 30.55
N TRP A 228 3.24 9.19 29.92
CA TRP A 228 3.12 9.72 28.55
C TRP A 228 3.49 11.21 28.46
N MET A 229 3.01 12.06 29.35
CA MET A 229 3.35 13.49 29.39
C MET A 229 4.85 13.71 29.59
N LYS A 230 5.49 12.88 30.41
CA LYS A 230 6.95 12.92 30.60
C LYS A 230 7.69 12.57 29.30
N ALA A 231 7.23 11.53 28.58
CA ALA A 231 7.80 11.16 27.29
C ALA A 231 7.65 12.29 26.28
N MET A 232 6.45 12.88 26.16
CA MET A 232 6.20 13.99 25.23
C MET A 232 7.09 15.21 25.53
N ALA A 233 7.29 15.55 26.80
CA ALA A 233 8.16 16.66 27.19
C ALA A 233 9.65 16.40 26.89
N ALA A 234 10.06 15.14 26.80
CA ALA A 234 11.44 14.74 26.50
C ALA A 234 11.73 14.60 24.99
N ILE A 235 10.70 14.60 24.13
CA ILE A 235 10.88 14.59 22.68
C ILE A 235 11.30 15.99 22.23
N PRO A 236 12.48 16.16 21.59
CA PRO A 236 12.91 17.46 21.13
C PRO A 236 12.00 18.00 20.03
N ALA A 237 11.79 19.31 20.03
CA ALA A 237 11.14 19.98 18.92
C ALA A 237 11.95 19.75 17.63
N PRO A 238 11.30 19.57 16.48
CA PRO A 238 11.99 19.42 15.20
C PRO A 238 12.76 20.71 14.87
N ALA A 239 13.96 20.55 14.29
CA ALA A 239 14.78 21.67 13.86
C ALA A 239 14.08 22.46 12.71
N ASP A 240 13.40 21.76 11.82
CA ASP A 240 12.53 22.30 10.79
C ASP A 240 11.11 21.71 10.96
N PRO A 241 10.11 22.52 11.35
CA PRO A 241 8.72 22.05 11.46
C PRO A 241 8.13 21.53 10.14
N ASP A 242 8.59 22.05 9.01
CA ASP A 242 8.09 21.70 7.67
C ASP A 242 8.77 20.45 7.09
N ASP A 243 9.89 20.01 7.65
CA ASP A 243 10.47 18.70 7.31
C ASP A 243 9.69 17.58 8.00
N HIS A 244 8.79 16.97 7.26
CA HIS A 244 7.98 15.83 7.71
C HIS A 244 8.73 14.49 7.63
N TRP A 245 9.95 14.43 7.10
CA TRP A 245 10.79 13.22 7.09
C TRP A 245 11.50 13.03 8.42
N ARG A 246 10.74 12.75 9.46
CA ARG A 246 11.19 12.48 10.82
C ARG A 246 10.34 11.40 11.46
N ASP A 247 10.83 10.81 12.51
CA ASP A 247 10.06 9.87 13.31
C ASP A 247 8.85 10.57 13.95
N VAL A 248 7.73 9.84 13.99
CA VAL A 248 6.46 10.31 14.55
C VAL A 248 5.90 9.23 15.47
N ILE A 249 5.45 9.65 16.64
CA ILE A 249 4.77 8.81 17.61
C ILE A 249 3.42 9.45 17.97
N SER A 250 2.34 8.67 17.86
CA SER A 250 0.99 9.17 18.13
C SER A 250 0.18 8.16 18.94
N PRO A 251 -0.47 8.56 20.04
CA PRO A 251 -1.44 7.70 20.72
C PRO A 251 -2.67 7.49 19.83
N THR A 252 -3.06 6.23 19.67
CA THR A 252 -4.19 5.84 18.80
C THR A 252 -5.30 5.13 19.56
N LEU A 253 -4.98 4.47 20.67
CA LEU A 253 -5.98 3.80 21.52
C LEU A 253 -5.62 4.07 22.98
N LEU A 254 -6.65 4.29 23.79
CA LEU A 254 -6.56 4.38 25.24
C LEU A 254 -7.59 3.46 25.86
N LYS A 255 -7.17 2.59 26.78
CA LYS A 255 -8.02 1.62 27.45
C LYS A 255 -7.81 1.66 28.96
N GLY A 256 -8.92 1.58 29.70
CA GLY A 256 -8.94 1.49 31.15
C GLY A 256 -10.07 0.57 31.58
N SER A 257 -11.03 1.08 32.39
CA SER A 257 -12.24 0.36 32.77
C SER A 257 -13.39 0.65 31.80
N ASP A 258 -14.22 -0.35 31.55
CA ASP A 258 -15.49 -0.20 30.81
C ASP A 258 -16.65 0.28 31.75
N ALA A 259 -16.40 0.33 33.06
CA ALA A 259 -17.38 0.76 34.06
C ALA A 259 -16.99 2.10 34.71
N GLY A 260 -17.88 3.10 34.65
CA GLY A 260 -17.60 4.46 35.13
C GLY A 260 -17.40 4.59 36.65
N ASN A 261 -17.76 3.56 37.43
CA ASN A 261 -17.57 3.52 38.88
C ASN A 261 -16.48 2.54 39.35
N GLN A 262 -15.63 2.10 38.43
CA GLN A 262 -14.51 1.17 38.68
C GLN A 262 -13.15 1.82 38.37
N ILE A 263 -12.20 1.74 39.29
CA ILE A 263 -10.78 1.92 39.01
C ILE A 263 -10.26 0.59 38.48
N PRO A 264 -9.61 0.56 37.30
CA PRO A 264 -9.07 -0.69 36.73
C PRO A 264 -7.77 -1.14 37.44
N ASP A 265 -7.38 -2.40 37.24
CA ASP A 265 -6.06 -2.90 37.65
C ASP A 265 -4.94 -2.50 36.68
N THR A 266 -5.32 -2.22 35.42
CA THR A 266 -4.38 -1.81 34.36
C THR A 266 -4.97 -0.68 33.53
N ALA A 267 -4.09 0.20 33.04
CA ALA A 267 -4.42 1.18 32.00
C ALA A 267 -3.43 1.03 30.84
N GLU A 268 -3.92 1.08 29.61
CA GLU A 268 -3.14 0.82 28.41
C GLU A 268 -3.27 1.98 27.42
N MET A 269 -2.16 2.34 26.77
CA MET A 269 -2.13 3.28 25.64
C MET A 269 -1.38 2.65 24.47
N THR A 270 -2.04 2.51 23.32
CA THR A 270 -1.38 2.07 22.08
C THR A 270 -0.87 3.27 21.32
N LEU A 271 0.39 3.21 20.95
CA LEU A 271 1.11 4.22 20.18
C LEU A 271 1.38 3.68 18.77
N SER A 272 1.01 4.45 17.76
CA SER A 272 1.46 4.23 16.39
C SER A 272 2.80 4.93 16.18
N LEU A 273 3.77 4.20 15.64
CA LEU A 273 5.10 4.68 15.32
C LEU A 273 5.29 4.75 13.82
N ARG A 274 5.88 5.86 13.36
CA ARG A 274 6.46 5.98 12.02
C ARG A 274 7.92 6.39 12.19
N PHE A 275 8.84 5.63 11.64
CA PHE A 275 10.27 5.82 11.83
C PHE A 275 11.03 5.76 10.51
N THR A 276 12.15 6.46 10.44
CA THR A 276 12.92 6.71 9.22
C THR A 276 14.17 5.83 9.09
N THR A 277 14.53 5.12 10.18
CA THR A 277 15.73 4.25 10.22
C THR A 277 15.37 2.83 10.67
N PRO A 278 16.10 1.79 10.22
CA PRO A 278 15.81 0.40 10.57
C PRO A 278 15.78 0.11 12.08
N ASP A 279 16.54 0.83 12.88
CA ASP A 279 16.63 0.71 14.34
C ASP A 279 15.60 1.59 15.09
N GLY A 280 14.79 2.37 14.35
CA GLY A 280 13.83 3.32 14.93
C GLY A 280 12.85 2.66 15.91
N TYR A 281 12.40 1.44 15.64
CA TYR A 281 11.51 0.71 16.55
C TYR A 281 12.18 0.39 17.91
N ASP A 282 13.44 -0.05 17.88
CA ASP A 282 14.20 -0.33 19.09
C ASP A 282 14.51 0.94 19.88
N LYS A 283 14.94 1.99 19.19
CA LYS A 283 15.19 3.30 19.78
C LYS A 283 13.96 3.84 20.52
N TRP A 284 12.79 3.81 19.87
CA TRP A 284 11.56 4.29 20.49
C TRP A 284 11.10 3.42 21.64
N ALA A 285 11.20 2.11 21.55
CA ALA A 285 10.85 1.21 22.65
C ALA A 285 11.74 1.44 23.89
N ASN A 286 13.04 1.63 23.70
CA ASN A 286 13.99 1.92 24.77
C ASN A 286 13.74 3.31 25.38
N PHE A 287 13.61 4.34 24.53
CA PHE A 287 13.29 5.70 24.97
C PHE A 287 12.02 5.73 25.85
N LEU A 288 10.96 5.09 25.41
CA LEU A 288 9.71 5.04 26.16
C LEU A 288 9.87 4.33 27.51
N ARG A 289 10.60 3.20 27.54
CA ARG A 289 10.84 2.44 28.77
C ARG A 289 11.63 3.28 29.80
N GLU A 290 12.70 3.91 29.36
CA GLU A 290 13.58 4.70 30.20
C GLU A 290 12.90 5.99 30.70
N THR A 291 12.14 6.65 29.80
CA THR A 291 11.53 7.94 30.10
C THR A 291 10.28 7.82 30.94
N THR A 292 9.41 6.85 30.64
CA THR A 292 8.10 6.74 31.29
C THR A 292 8.15 5.94 32.60
N GLY A 293 9.05 4.96 32.70
CA GLY A 293 9.06 3.97 33.78
C GLY A 293 7.89 2.98 33.71
N LEU A 294 7.14 2.96 32.60
CA LEU A 294 6.01 2.06 32.37
C LEU A 294 6.46 0.76 31.70
N GLU A 295 5.62 -0.25 31.76
CA GLU A 295 5.80 -1.44 30.93
C GLU A 295 5.61 -1.07 29.46
N VAL A 296 6.55 -1.51 28.62
CA VAL A 296 6.55 -1.27 27.17
C VAL A 296 6.40 -2.60 26.45
N VAL A 297 5.23 -2.81 25.86
CA VAL A 297 4.90 -4.03 25.11
C VAL A 297 4.99 -3.71 23.60
N ARG A 298 5.83 -4.47 22.90
CA ARG A 298 6.00 -4.36 21.46
C ARG A 298 5.00 -5.25 20.75
N TYR A 299 4.33 -4.73 19.72
CA TYR A 299 3.53 -5.56 18.83
C TYR A 299 4.44 -6.31 17.85
N ALA A 300 4.01 -7.52 17.45
CA ALA A 300 4.74 -8.32 16.47
C ALA A 300 4.73 -7.69 15.07
N THR A 301 3.73 -6.85 14.77
CA THR A 301 3.65 -6.15 13.48
C THR A 301 4.75 -5.10 13.38
N TYR A 302 5.63 -5.30 12.42
CA TYR A 302 6.73 -4.42 12.09
C TYR A 302 6.85 -4.32 10.57
N ARG A 303 6.85 -3.10 10.05
CA ARG A 303 7.20 -2.80 8.66
C ARG A 303 8.49 -1.98 8.66
N ALA A 304 9.52 -2.47 7.99
CA ALA A 304 10.80 -1.77 7.89
C ALA A 304 10.65 -0.49 7.06
N PRO A 305 11.41 0.57 7.37
CA PRO A 305 11.52 1.70 6.45
C PRO A 305 12.27 1.28 5.19
N VAL A 306 11.90 1.87 4.07
CA VAL A 306 12.60 1.71 2.79
C VAL A 306 13.25 3.04 2.45
N VAL A 307 14.55 3.01 2.13
CA VAL A 307 15.28 4.20 1.69
C VAL A 307 16.20 3.81 0.55
N SER A 308 15.93 4.32 -0.63
CA SER A 308 16.75 4.12 -1.82
C SER A 308 17.59 5.35 -2.12
N ASP A 309 18.77 5.15 -2.70
CA ASP A 309 19.61 6.26 -3.18
C ASP A 309 18.90 6.92 -4.39
N PRO A 310 18.50 8.19 -4.29
CA PRO A 310 17.86 8.88 -5.40
C PRO A 310 18.75 8.98 -6.64
N ASN A 311 20.07 8.83 -6.50
CA ASN A 311 21.03 8.86 -7.61
C ASN A 311 21.25 7.49 -8.27
N ASP A 312 20.59 6.43 -7.81
CA ASP A 312 20.66 5.13 -8.50
C ASP A 312 20.30 5.29 -9.98
N PRO A 313 21.12 4.77 -10.92
CA PRO A 313 20.91 4.99 -12.34
C PRO A 313 19.54 4.55 -12.86
N ARG A 314 18.93 3.53 -12.23
CA ARG A 314 17.59 3.00 -12.60
C ARG A 314 16.48 3.93 -12.11
N ILE A 315 16.61 4.48 -10.90
CA ILE A 315 15.72 5.51 -10.37
C ILE A 315 15.78 6.75 -11.24
N GLN A 316 16.99 7.19 -11.56
CA GLN A 316 17.17 8.35 -12.44
C GLN A 316 16.66 8.13 -13.87
N ALA A 317 16.73 6.88 -14.39
CA ALA A 317 16.14 6.55 -15.68
C ALA A 317 14.60 6.63 -15.66
N LEU A 318 13.96 6.10 -14.62
CA LEU A 318 12.52 6.19 -14.45
C LEU A 318 12.07 7.64 -14.22
N PHE A 319 12.81 8.38 -13.39
CA PHE A 319 12.53 9.81 -13.15
C PHE A 319 12.56 10.63 -14.44
N ARG A 320 13.58 10.41 -15.30
CA ARG A 320 13.62 11.05 -16.63
C ARG A 320 12.46 10.63 -17.55
N ALA A 321 12.04 9.35 -17.47
CA ALA A 321 10.88 8.89 -18.24
C ALA A 321 9.60 9.60 -17.80
N MET A 322 9.41 9.79 -16.48
CA MET A 322 8.30 10.58 -15.94
C MET A 322 8.36 12.04 -16.39
N GLN A 323 9.51 12.69 -16.31
CA GLN A 323 9.67 14.09 -16.78
C GLN A 323 9.37 14.22 -18.27
N ALA A 324 9.78 13.26 -19.08
CA ALA A 324 9.49 13.25 -20.51
C ALA A 324 8.00 13.02 -20.83
N LYS A 325 7.32 12.20 -20.02
CA LYS A 325 5.88 11.93 -20.17
C LYS A 325 5.03 13.13 -19.76
N TRP A 326 5.45 13.85 -18.73
CA TRP A 326 4.73 15.01 -18.19
C TRP A 326 5.61 16.26 -18.15
N PRO A 327 5.96 16.82 -19.33
CA PRO A 327 6.89 17.96 -19.41
C PRO A 327 6.36 19.25 -18.76
N ASP A 328 5.03 19.37 -18.67
CA ASP A 328 4.37 20.53 -18.06
C ASP A 328 4.13 20.37 -16.54
N LYS A 329 4.54 19.25 -15.96
CA LYS A 329 4.43 18.99 -14.52
C LYS A 329 5.78 19.14 -13.83
N ASN A 330 5.75 19.58 -12.58
CA ASN A 330 6.95 19.64 -11.74
C ASN A 330 7.23 18.26 -11.11
N VAL A 331 7.65 17.28 -11.92
CA VAL A 331 7.95 15.94 -11.43
C VAL A 331 9.11 15.99 -10.44
N ARG A 332 8.94 15.39 -9.27
CA ARG A 332 9.89 15.42 -8.14
C ARG A 332 10.17 14.03 -7.60
N ILE A 333 11.39 13.86 -7.09
CA ILE A 333 11.71 12.75 -6.20
C ILE A 333 11.29 13.13 -4.79
N GLY A 334 10.52 12.26 -4.14
CA GLY A 334 9.94 12.50 -2.82
C GLY A 334 10.19 11.38 -1.83
N ARG A 335 9.68 11.58 -0.62
CA ARG A 335 9.68 10.61 0.48
C ARG A 335 8.26 10.52 1.06
N MET A 336 7.77 9.31 1.28
CA MET A 336 6.40 9.04 1.72
C MET A 336 6.34 8.80 3.23
N SER A 337 5.36 9.38 3.90
CA SER A 337 5.16 9.19 5.35
C SER A 337 4.38 7.91 5.70
N ALA A 338 3.70 7.30 4.72
CA ALA A 338 3.03 6.01 4.86
C ALA A 338 4.03 4.85 4.71
N ALA A 339 3.55 3.63 4.88
CA ALA A 339 4.30 2.39 4.64
C ALA A 339 3.45 1.50 3.74
N THR A 340 4.09 0.84 2.78
CA THR A 340 3.49 -0.06 1.80
C THR A 340 4.08 -1.47 1.91
N ASP A 341 3.70 -2.35 1.04
CA ASP A 341 4.32 -3.68 0.90
C ASP A 341 5.80 -3.63 0.48
N ALA A 342 6.35 -2.47 0.07
CA ALA A 342 7.79 -2.26 -0.13
C ALA A 342 8.62 -2.71 1.08
N SER A 343 8.09 -2.51 2.29
CA SER A 343 8.72 -2.87 3.56
C SER A 343 9.15 -4.33 3.66
N TYR A 344 8.44 -5.26 3.03
CA TYR A 344 8.80 -6.70 3.02
C TYR A 344 10.08 -6.97 2.22
N TYR A 345 10.47 -6.08 1.33
CA TYR A 345 11.64 -6.20 0.46
C TYR A 345 12.84 -5.37 0.94
N ALA A 346 12.69 -4.58 1.99
CA ALA A 346 13.74 -3.68 2.50
C ALA A 346 15.06 -4.39 2.78
N HIS A 347 15.01 -5.63 3.30
CA HIS A 347 16.18 -6.45 3.61
C HIS A 347 17.01 -6.87 2.39
N LEU A 348 16.44 -6.76 1.17
CA LEU A 348 17.15 -7.08 -0.08
C LEU A 348 18.11 -5.97 -0.51
N ASN A 349 17.99 -4.76 0.07
CA ASN A 349 18.80 -3.59 -0.27
C ASN A 349 18.82 -3.27 -1.77
N LEU A 350 17.70 -3.52 -2.45
CA LEU A 350 17.51 -3.17 -3.85
C LEU A 350 16.89 -1.78 -3.97
N PRO A 351 17.26 -1.01 -5.00
CA PRO A 351 16.54 0.21 -5.32
C PRO A 351 15.06 -0.06 -5.47
N THR A 352 14.27 0.65 -4.68
CA THR A 352 12.83 0.53 -4.58
C THR A 352 12.20 1.90 -4.74
N VAL A 353 11.16 1.99 -5.56
CA VAL A 353 10.40 3.22 -5.76
C VAL A 353 8.90 2.94 -5.56
N ILE A 354 8.19 3.95 -5.08
CA ILE A 354 6.73 3.92 -5.01
C ILE A 354 6.21 4.98 -5.99
N TYR A 355 5.24 4.63 -6.80
CA TYR A 355 4.60 5.51 -7.75
C TYR A 355 3.09 5.38 -7.66
N ALA A 356 2.39 6.45 -8.02
CA ALA A 356 0.95 6.49 -8.00
C ALA A 356 0.39 7.21 -9.22
N PRO A 357 -0.55 6.63 -9.96
CA PRO A 357 -1.41 7.37 -10.88
C PRO A 357 -2.25 8.40 -10.14
N THR A 358 -2.74 9.40 -10.87
CA THR A 358 -3.62 10.43 -10.31
C THR A 358 -4.89 9.79 -9.76
N GLY A 359 -5.11 9.97 -8.47
CA GLY A 359 -6.25 9.45 -7.75
C GLY A 359 -6.57 10.29 -6.52
N ILE A 360 -7.80 10.23 -6.06
CA ILE A 360 -8.31 11.05 -4.96
C ILE A 360 -9.10 10.16 -4.00
N GLY A 361 -8.99 10.44 -2.71
CA GLY A 361 -9.83 9.90 -1.68
C GLY A 361 -9.62 8.41 -1.37
N PRO A 362 -8.37 7.90 -1.27
CA PRO A 362 -8.17 6.55 -0.78
C PRO A 362 -8.90 6.36 0.55
N HIS A 363 -9.51 5.18 0.76
CA HIS A 363 -10.31 4.83 1.93
C HIS A 363 -11.60 5.66 2.14
N SER A 364 -11.90 6.64 1.30
CA SER A 364 -13.08 7.50 1.43
C SER A 364 -14.28 7.00 0.59
N ALA A 365 -15.43 7.66 0.75
CA ALA A 365 -16.60 7.40 -0.09
C ALA A 365 -16.44 7.95 -1.52
N ASP A 366 -15.55 8.92 -1.71
CA ASP A 366 -15.33 9.62 -2.97
C ASP A 366 -14.11 9.12 -3.75
N GLU A 367 -13.68 7.90 -3.46
CA GLU A 367 -12.52 7.28 -4.08
C GLU A 367 -12.66 7.18 -5.59
N ARG A 368 -11.63 7.66 -6.30
CA ARG A 368 -11.61 7.70 -7.77
C ARG A 368 -10.19 7.78 -8.34
N VAL A 369 -10.03 7.32 -9.58
CA VAL A 369 -8.75 7.35 -10.31
C VAL A 369 -8.95 7.95 -11.70
N SER A 370 -7.96 8.67 -12.22
CA SER A 370 -7.93 9.20 -13.59
C SER A 370 -7.59 8.11 -14.59
N LEU A 371 -8.50 7.84 -15.54
CA LEU A 371 -8.26 6.89 -16.62
C LEU A 371 -7.11 7.33 -17.53
N LYS A 372 -7.00 8.63 -17.77
CA LYS A 372 -5.89 9.18 -18.54
C LYS A 372 -4.56 8.90 -17.85
N SER A 373 -4.49 9.13 -16.54
CA SER A 373 -3.27 8.90 -15.77
C SER A 373 -2.87 7.43 -15.77
N LEU A 374 -3.83 6.50 -15.62
CA LEU A 374 -3.56 5.07 -15.71
C LEU A 374 -2.94 4.68 -17.06
N GLY A 375 -3.52 5.17 -18.17
CA GLY A 375 -2.98 4.95 -19.50
C GLY A 375 -1.59 5.53 -19.70
N ASP A 376 -1.37 6.75 -19.23
CA ASP A 376 -0.07 7.42 -19.30
C ASP A 376 1.01 6.64 -18.54
N TYR A 377 0.68 6.10 -17.34
CA TYR A 377 1.60 5.25 -16.57
C TYR A 377 1.87 3.91 -17.27
N ALA A 378 0.86 3.26 -17.84
CA ALA A 378 1.04 1.99 -18.56
C ALA A 378 1.99 2.16 -19.75
N ASP A 379 1.82 3.20 -20.54
CA ASP A 379 2.70 3.53 -21.68
C ASP A 379 4.12 3.84 -21.24
N MET A 380 4.26 4.73 -20.23
CA MET A 380 5.57 5.19 -19.73
C MET A 380 6.35 4.03 -19.11
N LEU A 381 5.72 3.21 -18.25
CA LEU A 381 6.38 2.06 -17.61
C LEU A 381 6.73 0.98 -18.62
N THR A 382 5.89 0.74 -19.64
CA THR A 382 6.20 -0.19 -20.75
C THR A 382 7.46 0.28 -21.46
N ALA A 383 7.51 1.53 -21.90
CA ALA A 383 8.67 2.08 -22.62
C ALA A 383 9.94 2.08 -21.74
N PHE A 384 9.83 2.44 -20.46
CA PHE A 384 10.94 2.37 -19.51
C PHE A 384 11.50 0.94 -19.39
N LEU A 385 10.64 -0.07 -19.23
CA LEU A 385 11.08 -1.45 -19.09
C LEU A 385 11.58 -2.04 -20.41
N GLU A 386 11.05 -1.64 -21.55
CA GLU A 386 11.64 -2.00 -22.86
C GLU A 386 13.07 -1.52 -22.97
N ALA A 387 13.35 -0.31 -22.53
CA ALA A 387 14.71 0.25 -22.54
C ALA A 387 15.66 -0.38 -21.52
N GLN A 388 15.15 -0.90 -20.40
CA GLN A 388 15.98 -1.38 -19.28
C GLN A 388 16.05 -2.90 -19.17
N ALA A 389 14.95 -3.61 -19.44
CA ALA A 389 14.82 -5.04 -19.21
C ALA A 389 15.06 -5.89 -20.47
N LEU A 390 14.98 -5.30 -21.66
CA LEU A 390 15.30 -6.00 -22.90
C LEU A 390 16.80 -5.94 -23.22
N PRO A 391 17.39 -6.99 -23.76
CA PRO A 391 18.77 -6.93 -24.25
C PRO A 391 18.87 -5.81 -25.30
N ARG A 392 19.79 -4.89 -25.11
CA ARG A 392 20.14 -3.96 -26.20
C ARG A 392 20.60 -4.80 -27.36
N GLY A 393 19.82 -4.81 -28.44
CA GLY A 393 20.17 -5.53 -29.66
C GLY A 393 21.58 -5.13 -30.04
N GLY A 394 22.53 -6.07 -29.90
CA GLY A 394 23.86 -5.88 -30.45
C GLY A 394 23.67 -5.72 -31.95
N MET A 395 24.00 -4.54 -32.48
CA MET A 395 24.33 -4.45 -33.91
C MET A 395 25.50 -5.44 -34.13
N ARG A 396 25.16 -6.59 -34.72
CA ARG A 396 26.16 -7.45 -35.39
C ARG A 396 26.38 -6.92 -36.78
#